data_7642218f74bfe8ece778b342aa49a2db
#
_entry.id   7642218f74bfe8ece778b342aa49a2db
#
_cell.length_a   1.000
_cell.length_b   1.000
_cell.length_c   1.000
_cell.angle_alpha   90.00
_cell.angle_beta   90.00
_cell.angle_gamma   90.00
#
_symmetry.space_group_name_H-M   'P 1'
#
loop_
_entity.id
_entity.type
_entity.pdbx_description
1 polymer ?
#
loop_
_entity_poly.entity_id
_entity_poly.type
_entity_poly.pdbx_seq_one_letter_code
_entity_poly.pdbx_strand_id
1 'polypeptide(L)'
;DEFHVADITDAMILHRLLVALFDNGVGFVTTSNFKPDGLYPDGLHRDRILPAIALLNARMEVLNVDNGTDYRRRTLEMLDLYKTPLTEQADAAMDQAFSQLASGHDEDPLLHIEAREIRAKRRAGGVVWFDFHTLCGGPRSQNDYLEIATQFHTLLLSNVPQMPVRMASEARRFTWLVDVLYDRRVKL
;
A
#
# COMPACT_ATOMS: atom_id res chain seq x y z
N ASP A 1 -12.83 -3.96 7.46
CA ASP A 1 -12.09 -4.18 6.22
C ASP A 1 -10.59 -4.27 6.54
N GLU A 2 -9.86 -5.11 5.84
CA GLU A 2 -8.43 -5.39 6.07
C GLU A 2 -8.06 -5.74 7.52
N PHE A 3 -8.69 -6.78 8.04
CA PHE A 3 -8.40 -7.25 9.39
C PHE A 3 -6.95 -7.73 9.49
N HIS A 4 -6.14 -7.02 10.25
CA HIS A 4 -4.75 -7.38 10.51
C HIS A 4 -4.36 -6.96 11.93
N VAL A 5 -3.21 -7.43 12.40
CA VAL A 5 -2.66 -7.10 13.73
C VAL A 5 -1.27 -6.52 13.52
N ALA A 6 -1.11 -5.26 13.87
CA ALA A 6 0.14 -4.52 13.68
C ALA A 6 1.12 -4.71 14.85
N ASP A 7 0.61 -4.74 16.09
CA ASP A 7 1.44 -4.84 17.28
C ASP A 7 0.80 -5.70 18.38
N ILE A 8 1.51 -5.88 19.50
CA ILE A 8 1.08 -6.69 20.65
C ILE A 8 -0.12 -6.07 21.37
N THR A 9 -0.26 -4.76 21.38
CA THR A 9 -1.36 -4.06 22.05
C THR A 9 -2.66 -4.38 21.33
N ASP A 10 -2.64 -4.34 20.00
CA ASP A 10 -3.75 -4.76 19.15
C ASP A 10 -4.15 -6.20 19.42
N ALA A 11 -3.17 -7.11 19.53
CA ALA A 11 -3.41 -8.53 19.81
C ALA A 11 -4.14 -8.75 21.14
N MET A 12 -3.76 -8.01 22.18
CA MET A 12 -4.38 -8.12 23.51
C MET A 12 -5.81 -7.56 23.55
N ILE A 13 -6.04 -6.44 22.88
CA ILE A 13 -7.36 -5.79 22.81
C ILE A 13 -8.30 -6.64 21.95
N LEU A 14 -7.81 -7.14 20.84
CA LEU A 14 -8.56 -7.90 19.86
C LEU A 14 -9.28 -9.12 20.44
N HIS A 15 -8.55 -9.94 21.23
CA HIS A 15 -9.17 -11.12 21.86
C HIS A 15 -10.37 -10.73 22.73
N ARG A 16 -10.21 -9.73 23.59
CA ARG A 16 -11.28 -9.27 24.48
C ARG A 16 -12.47 -8.68 23.71
N LEU A 17 -12.18 -7.93 22.65
CA LEU A 17 -13.19 -7.35 21.77
C LEU A 17 -13.99 -8.45 21.05
N LEU A 18 -13.31 -9.44 20.47
CA LEU A 18 -13.97 -10.55 19.77
C LEU A 18 -14.84 -11.38 20.71
N VAL A 19 -14.37 -11.69 21.92
CA VAL A 19 -15.17 -12.37 22.93
C VAL A 19 -16.46 -11.57 23.20
N ALA A 20 -16.33 -10.28 23.50
CA ALA A 20 -17.46 -9.42 23.79
C ALA A 20 -18.45 -9.33 22.61
N LEU A 21 -17.98 -9.25 21.39
CA LEU A 21 -18.83 -9.21 20.19
C LEU A 21 -19.60 -10.52 20.01
N PHE A 22 -18.93 -11.67 20.10
CA PHE A 22 -19.58 -12.96 19.93
C PHE A 22 -20.57 -13.30 21.05
N ASP A 23 -20.24 -12.95 22.29
CA ASP A 23 -21.12 -13.19 23.45
C ASP A 23 -22.38 -12.33 23.40
N ASN A 24 -22.31 -11.16 22.75
CA ASN A 24 -23.47 -10.31 22.51
C ASN A 24 -24.20 -10.61 21.18
N GLY A 25 -23.89 -11.71 20.52
CA GLY A 25 -24.56 -12.14 19.29
C GLY A 25 -24.34 -11.23 18.08
N VAL A 26 -23.23 -10.48 18.05
CA VAL A 26 -22.90 -9.60 16.93
C VAL A 26 -22.43 -10.44 15.75
N GLY A 27 -23.07 -10.25 14.58
CA GLY A 27 -22.61 -10.81 13.32
C GLY A 27 -21.32 -10.13 12.88
N PHE A 28 -20.30 -10.93 12.59
CA PHE A 28 -18.99 -10.43 12.24
C PHE A 28 -18.58 -10.92 10.85
N VAL A 29 -18.33 -9.99 9.92
CA VAL A 29 -17.81 -10.26 8.58
C VAL A 29 -16.59 -9.39 8.37
N THR A 30 -15.48 -9.98 7.98
CA THR A 30 -14.22 -9.26 7.77
C THR A 30 -13.44 -9.80 6.59
N THR A 31 -12.65 -8.96 5.97
CA THR A 31 -11.66 -9.33 4.96
C THR A 31 -10.26 -9.30 5.57
N SER A 32 -9.37 -10.15 5.10
CA SER A 32 -7.97 -10.17 5.50
C SER A 32 -7.11 -10.75 4.39
N ASN A 33 -5.87 -10.28 4.29
CA ASN A 33 -4.87 -10.88 3.43
C ASN A 33 -4.26 -12.18 4.01
N PHE A 34 -4.63 -12.51 5.25
CA PHE A 34 -4.15 -13.70 5.94
C PHE A 34 -5.34 -14.50 6.49
N LYS A 35 -5.26 -15.82 6.40
CA LYS A 35 -6.13 -16.65 7.21
C LYS A 35 -5.79 -16.49 8.70
N PRO A 36 -6.71 -16.80 9.64
CA PRO A 36 -6.49 -16.56 11.07
C PRO A 36 -5.12 -17.06 11.60
N ASP A 37 -4.69 -18.25 11.20
CA ASP A 37 -3.40 -18.82 11.63
C ASP A 37 -2.18 -18.05 11.14
N GLY A 38 -2.33 -17.25 10.08
CA GLY A 38 -1.29 -16.39 9.52
C GLY A 38 -1.26 -14.99 10.10
N LEU A 39 -2.10 -14.66 11.06
CA LEU A 39 -2.08 -13.35 11.70
C LEU A 39 -0.85 -13.18 12.59
N TYR A 40 -0.17 -12.04 12.47
CA TYR A 40 0.98 -11.65 13.29
C TYR A 40 2.09 -12.74 13.36
N PRO A 41 2.60 -13.25 12.20
CA PRO A 41 3.40 -14.47 12.16
C PRO A 41 4.74 -14.33 12.90
N ASP A 42 5.43 -13.19 12.72
CA ASP A 42 6.76 -12.91 13.31
C ASP A 42 6.69 -11.91 14.46
N GLY A 43 5.50 -11.70 15.01
CA GLY A 43 5.26 -10.71 16.05
C GLY A 43 5.87 -11.07 17.40
N LEU A 44 6.38 -10.05 18.10
CA LEU A 44 6.86 -10.19 19.48
C LEU A 44 5.71 -10.68 20.38
N HIS A 45 5.97 -11.71 21.21
CA HIS A 45 4.96 -12.33 22.08
C HIS A 45 3.71 -12.82 21.31
N ARG A 46 3.92 -13.50 20.20
CA ARG A 46 2.84 -14.07 19.38
C ARG A 46 1.88 -14.98 20.17
N ASP A 47 2.33 -15.54 21.29
CA ASP A 47 1.50 -16.32 22.22
C ASP A 47 0.25 -15.56 22.68
N ARG A 48 0.29 -14.23 22.73
CA ARG A 48 -0.82 -13.38 23.16
C ARG A 48 -1.97 -13.29 22.17
N ILE A 49 -1.72 -13.52 20.87
CA ILE A 49 -2.77 -13.51 19.85
C ILE A 49 -3.38 -14.90 19.64
N LEU A 50 -2.70 -15.97 20.04
CA LEU A 50 -3.20 -17.32 19.81
C LEU A 50 -4.63 -17.56 20.32
N PRO A 51 -5.08 -17.03 21.49
CA PRO A 51 -6.47 -17.15 21.91
C PRO A 51 -7.46 -16.48 20.97
N ALA A 52 -7.10 -15.34 20.36
CA ALA A 52 -7.93 -14.67 19.37
C ALA A 52 -8.02 -15.48 18.06
N ILE A 53 -6.89 -16.04 17.60
CA ILE A 53 -6.84 -16.93 16.44
C ILE A 53 -7.72 -18.17 16.67
N ALA A 54 -7.60 -18.80 17.83
CA ALA A 54 -8.44 -19.97 18.18
C ALA A 54 -9.94 -19.61 18.18
N LEU A 55 -10.29 -18.44 18.70
CA LEU A 55 -11.67 -17.97 18.73
C LEU A 55 -12.20 -17.70 17.30
N LEU A 56 -11.41 -17.06 16.45
CA LEU A 56 -11.78 -16.83 15.05
C LEU A 56 -12.01 -18.15 14.31
N ASN A 57 -11.09 -19.10 14.42
CA ASN A 57 -11.22 -20.42 13.79
C ASN A 57 -12.44 -21.22 14.34
N ALA A 58 -12.82 -21.03 15.61
CA ALA A 58 -13.93 -21.73 16.21
C ALA A 58 -15.31 -21.11 15.88
N ARG A 59 -15.37 -19.81 15.63
CA ARG A 59 -16.61 -19.04 15.52
C ARG A 59 -16.91 -18.50 14.13
N MET A 60 -15.92 -18.51 13.22
CA MET A 60 -16.06 -17.97 11.89
C MET A 60 -15.79 -19.02 10.82
N GLU A 61 -16.51 -18.92 9.71
CA GLU A 61 -16.18 -19.64 8.49
C GLU A 61 -15.11 -18.86 7.71
N VAL A 62 -14.00 -19.50 7.41
CA VAL A 62 -12.91 -18.90 6.65
C VAL A 62 -13.04 -19.26 5.19
N LEU A 63 -13.43 -18.29 4.39
CA LEU A 63 -13.57 -18.44 2.94
C LEU A 63 -12.32 -17.91 2.22
N ASN A 64 -11.68 -18.75 1.41
CA ASN A 64 -10.64 -18.30 0.51
C ASN A 64 -11.27 -17.77 -0.78
N VAL A 65 -11.12 -16.46 -1.01
CA VAL A 65 -11.67 -15.77 -2.19
C VAL A 65 -10.62 -15.66 -3.31
N ASP A 66 -9.45 -16.27 -3.12
CA ASP A 66 -8.39 -16.31 -4.14
C ASP A 66 -8.76 -17.35 -5.22
N ASN A 67 -8.95 -16.86 -6.44
CA ASN A 67 -9.16 -17.68 -7.62
C ASN A 67 -7.85 -17.97 -8.40
N GLY A 68 -6.70 -17.67 -7.82
CA GLY A 68 -5.38 -17.84 -8.43
C GLY A 68 -5.05 -16.81 -9.52
N THR A 69 -5.91 -15.81 -9.73
CA THR A 69 -5.68 -14.76 -10.73
C THR A 69 -5.55 -13.41 -10.06
N ASP A 70 -4.35 -12.86 -10.00
CA ASP A 70 -4.15 -11.45 -9.61
C ASP A 70 -4.55 -10.55 -10.78
N TYR A 71 -5.78 -10.07 -10.76
CA TYR A 71 -6.30 -9.17 -11.80
C TYR A 71 -5.51 -7.86 -11.88
N ARG A 72 -4.96 -7.36 -10.77
CA ARG A 72 -4.11 -6.17 -10.74
C ARG A 72 -2.78 -6.45 -11.46
N ARG A 73 -2.19 -7.61 -11.21
CA ARG A 73 -0.97 -8.04 -11.89
C ARG A 73 -1.21 -8.19 -13.39
N ARG A 74 -2.31 -8.80 -13.80
CA ARG A 74 -2.68 -8.96 -15.21
C ARG A 74 -2.84 -7.61 -15.91
N THR A 75 -3.48 -6.63 -15.26
CA THR A 75 -3.60 -5.26 -15.79
C THR A 75 -2.22 -4.62 -15.94
N LEU A 76 -1.34 -4.75 -14.94
CA LEU A 76 0.01 -4.23 -14.98
C LEU A 76 0.86 -4.90 -16.08
N GLU A 77 0.74 -6.20 -16.28
CA GLU A 77 1.44 -6.94 -17.34
C GLU A 77 0.98 -6.57 -18.76
N MET A 78 -0.25 -6.08 -18.91
CA MET A 78 -0.79 -5.56 -20.18
C MET A 78 -0.39 -4.13 -20.48
N LEU A 79 0.05 -3.37 -19.46
CA LEU A 79 0.51 -2.01 -19.62
C LEU A 79 2.01 -2.04 -19.92
N ASP A 80 2.41 -1.34 -20.96
CA ASP A 80 3.81 -0.99 -21.16
C ASP A 80 4.15 0.12 -20.14
N LEU A 81 4.62 -0.32 -18.95
CA LEU A 81 4.77 0.53 -17.77
C LEU A 81 5.99 1.43 -17.80
N TYR A 82 6.96 1.13 -18.67
CA TYR A 82 8.17 1.93 -18.79
C TYR A 82 8.15 2.77 -20.06
N LYS A 83 7.88 4.06 -19.90
CA LYS A 83 7.78 5.00 -21.02
C LYS A 83 9.06 5.81 -21.19
N THR A 84 9.71 5.66 -22.35
CA THR A 84 10.86 6.44 -22.77
C THR A 84 10.78 6.68 -24.30
N PRO A 85 11.23 7.83 -24.81
CA PRO A 85 11.67 9.03 -24.11
C PRO A 85 10.51 9.77 -23.40
N LEU A 86 10.87 10.74 -22.52
CA LEU A 86 9.91 11.59 -21.83
C LEU A 86 9.30 12.58 -22.82
N THR A 87 8.09 12.33 -23.28
CA THR A 87 7.34 13.11 -24.26
C THR A 87 5.93 13.38 -23.76
N GLU A 88 5.20 14.30 -24.38
CA GLU A 88 3.78 14.52 -24.10
C GLU A 88 2.94 13.24 -24.30
N GLN A 89 3.35 12.39 -25.25
CA GLN A 89 2.72 11.08 -25.45
C GLN A 89 2.94 10.13 -24.27
N ALA A 90 4.12 10.20 -23.61
CA ALA A 90 4.39 9.44 -22.39
C ALA A 90 3.49 9.90 -21.25
N ASP A 91 3.29 11.20 -21.06
CA ASP A 91 2.37 11.73 -20.05
C ASP A 91 0.91 11.31 -20.31
N ALA A 92 0.44 11.36 -21.56
CA ALA A 92 -0.88 10.88 -21.92
C ALA A 92 -1.05 9.36 -21.66
N ALA A 93 -0.02 8.56 -21.95
CA ALA A 93 -0.01 7.12 -21.65
C ALA A 93 -0.03 6.85 -20.14
N MET A 94 0.66 7.66 -19.35
CA MET A 94 0.63 7.56 -17.87
C MET A 94 -0.75 7.91 -17.30
N ASP A 95 -1.42 8.93 -17.86
CA ASP A 95 -2.79 9.29 -17.47
C ASP A 95 -3.78 8.17 -17.80
N GLN A 96 -3.64 7.55 -18.96
CA GLN A 96 -4.44 6.39 -19.33
C GLN A 96 -4.17 5.19 -18.41
N ALA A 97 -2.90 4.91 -18.11
CA ALA A 97 -2.52 3.85 -17.18
C ALA A 97 -3.09 4.10 -15.78
N PHE A 98 -3.01 5.33 -15.28
CA PHE A 98 -3.63 5.71 -14.01
C PHE A 98 -5.13 5.41 -14.01
N SER A 99 -5.84 5.85 -15.04
CA SER A 99 -7.29 5.66 -15.17
C SER A 99 -7.71 4.18 -15.28
N GLN A 100 -6.84 3.31 -15.77
CA GLN A 100 -7.08 1.85 -15.81
C GLN A 100 -6.78 1.15 -14.49
N LEU A 101 -5.82 1.67 -13.71
CA LEU A 101 -5.39 1.08 -12.44
C LEU A 101 -6.20 1.59 -11.25
N ALA A 102 -6.61 2.85 -11.30
CA ALA A 102 -7.37 3.49 -10.25
C ALA A 102 -8.83 3.00 -10.25
N SER A 103 -9.38 2.77 -9.08
CA SER A 103 -10.79 2.48 -8.88
C SER A 103 -11.48 3.69 -8.23
N GLY A 104 -12.66 4.06 -8.72
CA GLY A 104 -13.44 5.19 -8.18
C GLY A 104 -13.12 6.53 -8.84
N HIS A 105 -13.44 7.59 -8.12
CA HIS A 105 -13.23 8.98 -8.58
C HIS A 105 -11.92 9.53 -8.07
N ASP A 106 -11.36 10.50 -8.79
CA ASP A 106 -10.18 11.23 -8.34
C ASP A 106 -10.47 11.92 -6.99
N GLU A 107 -9.54 11.78 -6.09
CA GLU A 107 -9.54 12.38 -4.77
C GLU A 107 -8.71 13.68 -4.75
N ASP A 108 -8.78 14.46 -3.66
CA ASP A 108 -7.91 15.62 -3.51
C ASP A 108 -6.44 15.21 -3.63
N PRO A 109 -5.67 15.73 -4.59
CA PRO A 109 -4.29 15.38 -4.79
C PRO A 109 -3.35 15.86 -3.68
N LEU A 110 -3.83 16.67 -2.72
CA LEU A 110 -3.03 17.12 -1.59
C LEU A 110 -2.96 16.01 -0.52
N LEU A 111 -1.74 15.64 -0.15
CA LEU A 111 -1.43 14.65 0.86
C LEU A 111 -0.71 15.31 2.02
N HIS A 112 -1.03 14.91 3.24
CA HIS A 112 -0.29 15.28 4.44
C HIS A 112 0.59 14.10 4.85
N ILE A 113 1.89 14.22 4.65
CA ILE A 113 2.89 13.20 4.91
C ILE A 113 3.94 13.77 5.88
N GLU A 114 4.17 13.12 7.02
CA GLU A 114 5.14 13.57 8.05
C GLU A 114 4.99 15.09 8.37
N ALA A 115 3.75 15.52 8.63
CA ALA A 115 3.39 16.91 8.89
C ALA A 115 3.75 17.92 7.77
N ARG A 116 3.91 17.44 6.53
CA ARG A 116 4.19 18.26 5.34
C ARG A 116 3.16 17.99 4.26
N GLU A 117 2.87 19.00 3.48
CA GLU A 117 2.02 18.88 2.31
C GLU A 117 2.83 18.38 1.10
N ILE A 118 2.31 17.35 0.45
CA ILE A 118 2.85 16.82 -0.80
C ILE A 118 1.72 16.75 -1.80
N ARG A 119 1.91 17.36 -2.97
CA ARG A 119 0.89 17.33 -4.02
C ARG A 119 1.20 16.25 -5.04
N ALA A 120 0.31 15.27 -5.15
CA ALA A 120 0.31 14.31 -6.24
C ALA A 120 -0.17 14.97 -7.56
N LYS A 121 0.10 14.35 -8.69
CA LYS A 121 -0.56 14.69 -9.97
C LYS A 121 -2.02 14.22 -9.93
N ARG A 122 -2.25 12.97 -9.50
CA ARG A 122 -3.58 12.36 -9.31
C ARG A 122 -3.52 11.32 -8.19
N ARG A 123 -4.65 11.07 -7.53
CA ARG A 123 -4.85 9.89 -6.67
C ARG A 123 -6.29 9.40 -6.73
N ALA A 124 -6.49 8.10 -6.67
CA ALA A 124 -7.81 7.47 -6.58
C ALA A 124 -7.67 6.00 -6.15
N GLY A 125 -8.51 5.56 -5.23
CA GLY A 125 -8.66 4.14 -4.88
C GLY A 125 -7.36 3.40 -4.53
N GLY A 126 -6.46 4.03 -3.77
CA GLY A 126 -5.18 3.44 -3.37
C GLY A 126 -4.09 3.46 -4.46
N VAL A 127 -4.34 4.15 -5.58
CA VAL A 127 -3.35 4.47 -6.61
C VAL A 127 -2.98 5.94 -6.52
N VAL A 128 -1.69 6.25 -6.61
CA VAL A 128 -1.19 7.62 -6.59
C VAL A 128 -0.19 7.85 -7.71
N TRP A 129 -0.21 9.04 -8.29
CA TRP A 129 0.72 9.45 -9.33
C TRP A 129 1.48 10.71 -8.93
N PHE A 130 2.79 10.61 -8.89
CA PHE A 130 3.68 11.72 -8.59
C PHE A 130 4.61 12.06 -9.75
N ASP A 131 5.05 13.30 -9.76
CA ASP A 131 6.22 13.72 -10.50
C ASP A 131 7.50 13.39 -9.74
N PHE A 132 8.56 12.99 -10.44
CA PHE A 132 9.85 12.67 -9.83
C PHE A 132 10.38 13.81 -8.95
N HIS A 133 10.27 15.05 -9.42
CA HIS A 133 10.77 16.20 -8.68
C HIS A 133 10.03 16.38 -7.35
N THR A 134 8.75 16.08 -7.30
CA THR A 134 7.93 16.15 -6.07
C THR A 134 8.44 15.18 -5.00
N LEU A 135 8.79 13.95 -5.38
CA LEU A 135 9.26 12.93 -4.43
C LEU A 135 10.77 12.96 -4.20
N CYS A 136 11.57 13.23 -5.22
CA CYS A 136 13.02 13.08 -5.16
C CYS A 136 13.78 14.41 -5.33
N GLY A 137 13.15 15.49 -5.79
CA GLY A 137 13.81 16.77 -6.02
C GLY A 137 14.03 17.62 -4.78
N GLY A 138 13.19 17.45 -3.74
CA GLY A 138 13.24 18.22 -2.49
C GLY A 138 13.75 17.40 -1.29
N PRO A 139 13.80 18.00 -0.09
CA PRO A 139 14.21 17.32 1.14
C PRO A 139 13.14 16.31 1.56
N ARG A 140 13.36 15.04 1.24
CA ARG A 140 12.53 13.89 1.63
C ARG A 140 13.35 12.90 2.45
N SER A 141 12.71 12.23 3.39
CA SER A 141 13.28 11.17 4.21
C SER A 141 12.67 9.81 3.85
N GLN A 142 13.26 8.74 4.33
CA GLN A 142 12.67 7.40 4.19
C GLN A 142 11.28 7.30 4.85
N ASN A 143 11.04 8.04 5.94
CA ASN A 143 9.74 8.04 6.62
C ASN A 143 8.63 8.59 5.72
N ASP A 144 8.91 9.62 4.90
CA ASP A 144 7.94 10.11 3.92
C ASP A 144 7.50 8.98 2.96
N TYR A 145 8.45 8.17 2.50
CA TYR A 145 8.16 7.06 1.58
C TYR A 145 7.47 5.89 2.27
N LEU A 146 7.83 5.62 3.54
CA LEU A 146 7.14 4.61 4.35
C LEU A 146 5.67 4.99 4.56
N GLU A 147 5.39 6.24 4.88
CA GLU A 147 4.02 6.70 5.06
C GLU A 147 3.22 6.64 3.74
N ILE A 148 3.80 7.05 2.61
CA ILE A 148 3.18 6.88 1.29
C ILE A 148 2.89 5.39 1.01
N ALA A 149 3.84 4.51 1.31
CA ALA A 149 3.70 3.07 1.08
C ALA A 149 2.66 2.39 1.97
N THR A 150 2.24 3.02 3.08
CA THR A 150 1.11 2.54 3.90
C THR A 150 -0.25 2.95 3.35
N GLN A 151 -0.30 4.06 2.61
CA GLN A 151 -1.56 4.62 2.09
C GLN A 151 -1.90 4.09 0.69
N PHE A 152 -0.89 3.71 -0.10
CA PHE A 152 -1.08 3.35 -1.50
C PHE A 152 -0.47 1.99 -1.83
N HIS A 153 -1.17 1.21 -2.63
CA HIS A 153 -0.68 -0.08 -3.13
C HIS A 153 -0.02 0.01 -4.51
N THR A 154 -0.20 1.13 -5.21
CA THR A 154 0.39 1.38 -6.54
C THR A 154 0.80 2.85 -6.65
N LEU A 155 2.02 3.10 -7.07
CA LEU A 155 2.58 4.42 -7.30
C LEU A 155 3.02 4.55 -8.76
N LEU A 156 2.54 5.57 -9.45
CA LEU A 156 3.04 5.97 -10.74
C LEU A 156 4.02 7.12 -10.56
N LEU A 157 5.16 7.05 -11.23
CA LEU A 157 6.20 8.08 -11.17
C LEU A 157 6.57 8.55 -12.57
N SER A 158 6.30 9.80 -12.87
CA SER A 158 6.66 10.41 -14.15
C SER A 158 7.90 11.29 -14.06
N ASN A 159 8.46 11.60 -15.23
CA ASN A 159 9.58 12.54 -15.38
C ASN A 159 10.86 12.14 -14.64
N VAL A 160 11.13 10.83 -14.54
CA VAL A 160 12.38 10.33 -13.97
C VAL A 160 13.54 10.69 -14.93
N PRO A 161 14.45 11.60 -14.56
CA PRO A 161 15.50 12.03 -15.45
C PRO A 161 16.66 11.05 -15.48
N GLN A 162 17.53 11.17 -16.47
CA GLN A 162 18.89 10.64 -16.32
C GLN A 162 19.59 11.39 -15.20
N MET A 163 20.11 10.66 -14.21
CA MET A 163 20.71 11.23 -13.01
C MET A 163 22.24 11.23 -13.08
N PRO A 164 22.87 12.29 -13.62
CA PRO A 164 24.31 12.44 -13.59
C PRO A 164 24.82 12.69 -12.16
N VAL A 165 26.15 12.65 -11.97
CA VAL A 165 26.78 12.78 -10.65
C VAL A 165 26.31 14.02 -9.86
N ARG A 166 26.00 15.12 -10.53
CA ARG A 166 25.46 16.32 -9.88
C ARG A 166 24.09 16.12 -9.22
N MET A 167 23.36 15.06 -9.58
CA MET A 167 22.07 14.68 -9.01
C MET A 167 22.19 13.54 -7.99
N ALA A 168 23.34 13.41 -7.34
CA ALA A 168 23.59 12.32 -6.39
C ALA A 168 22.59 12.29 -5.22
N SER A 169 22.09 13.45 -4.78
CA SER A 169 21.08 13.55 -3.71
C SER A 169 19.71 13.06 -4.15
N GLU A 170 19.30 13.41 -5.37
CA GLU A 170 18.06 12.94 -5.98
C GLU A 170 18.12 11.45 -6.26
N ALA A 171 19.25 10.96 -6.79
CA ALA A 171 19.47 9.54 -7.03
C ALA A 171 19.39 8.73 -5.74
N ARG A 172 19.98 9.21 -4.63
CA ARG A 172 19.90 8.56 -3.33
C ARG A 172 18.45 8.49 -2.84
N ARG A 173 17.69 9.58 -2.95
CA ARG A 173 16.26 9.57 -2.56
C ARG A 173 15.44 8.65 -3.43
N PHE A 174 15.71 8.59 -4.73
CA PHE A 174 15.07 7.64 -5.64
C PHE A 174 15.37 6.19 -5.24
N THR A 175 16.62 5.88 -4.89
CA THR A 175 16.96 4.53 -4.36
C THR A 175 16.16 4.22 -3.10
N TRP A 176 16.11 5.13 -2.13
CA TRP A 176 15.30 4.93 -0.92
C TRP A 176 13.80 4.73 -1.22
N LEU A 177 13.26 5.49 -2.18
CA LEU A 177 11.87 5.30 -2.61
C LEU A 177 11.67 3.88 -3.15
N VAL A 178 12.52 3.43 -4.08
CA VAL A 178 12.42 2.09 -4.70
C VAL A 178 12.55 0.99 -3.63
N ASP A 179 13.52 1.11 -2.72
CA ASP A 179 13.75 0.14 -1.64
C ASP A 179 12.51 0.03 -0.74
N VAL A 180 11.95 1.16 -0.31
CA VAL A 180 10.74 1.17 0.53
C VAL A 180 9.55 0.57 -0.21
N LEU A 181 9.31 0.93 -1.47
CA LEU A 181 8.20 0.39 -2.25
C LEU A 181 8.36 -1.12 -2.46
N TYR A 182 9.59 -1.60 -2.70
CA TYR A 182 9.89 -3.01 -2.82
C TYR A 182 9.60 -3.77 -1.52
N ASP A 183 10.10 -3.29 -0.38
CA ASP A 183 9.91 -3.91 0.92
C ASP A 183 8.42 -3.94 1.34
N ARG A 184 7.68 -2.91 0.99
CA ARG A 184 6.24 -2.80 1.27
C ARG A 184 5.35 -3.41 0.19
N ARG A 185 5.94 -3.99 -0.85
CA ARG A 185 5.23 -4.59 -1.99
C ARG A 185 4.28 -3.63 -2.71
N VAL A 186 4.62 -2.36 -2.69
CA VAL A 186 3.92 -1.34 -3.47
C VAL A 186 4.42 -1.40 -4.92
N LYS A 187 3.52 -1.40 -5.87
CA LYS A 187 3.85 -1.46 -7.30
C LYS A 187 4.31 -0.09 -7.78
N LEU A 188 5.44 -0.02 -8.51
CA LEU A 188 5.99 1.16 -9.15
C LEU A 188 5.95 1.02 -10.67
#